data_827dec3bb7adcb327eb753bc4aec0e32
#
_entry.id   827dec3bb7adcb327eb753bc4aec0e32
#
_cell.length_a   1.000
_cell.length_b   1.000
_cell.length_c   1.000
_cell.angle_alpha   90.00
_cell.angle_beta   90.00
_cell.angle_gamma   90.00
#
_symmetry.space_group_name_H-M   'P 1'
#
loop_
_entity.id
_entity.type
_entity.pdbx_description
1 polymer ?
#
loop_
_entity_poly.entity_id
_entity_poly.type
_entity_poly.pdbx_seq_one_letter_code
_entity_poly.pdbx_strand_id
1 'polypeptide(L)'
;MSEDQHKCQYIDPENHLCPNEATDDGLCFWHSLNVDKSGSDIKDKLEHYAQHGGFLRGLKLQHCELDDIDLVNHGHKTGYDLSYCDFYRASLRDAHLFNANLNNASLMKTDLRDANLNCTSLLNANLLGIKLSGCKIENIDFGKNIFQEELAKLAIEKKHYSSAHDYYVQSEEIYRDLRKHSESEGLFNYAGAFIKKELTMRRMQQPKYSAKRIVSKGIDLFCGYGEEPMRIVGFSILLIFICAILYSVTGLNYHGDFYIFDINASFKDNINWFFSCLYYSIVTFTTLGYGDFTPIGVSRAIAAFEAFTGSFTIALFVVVFVKKMTR
;
A
#
# COMPACT_ATOMS: atom_id res chain seq x y z
N MET A 1 -53.20 1.83 -10.58
CA MET A 1 -52.51 2.58 -9.48
C MET A 1 -51.55 1.61 -8.85
N SER A 2 -50.29 1.97 -8.95
CA SER A 2 -49.13 1.07 -9.06
C SER A 2 -48.74 0.38 -7.76
N GLU A 3 -48.48 -0.92 -7.86
CA GLU A 3 -47.82 -1.75 -6.84
C GLU A 3 -46.43 -1.22 -6.38
N ASP A 4 -45.91 -0.21 -7.07
CA ASP A 4 -44.58 0.37 -6.78
C ASP A 4 -44.56 1.37 -5.62
N GLN A 5 -45.71 1.83 -5.10
CA GLN A 5 -45.74 2.83 -4.03
C GLN A 5 -45.37 2.28 -2.63
N HIS A 6 -45.21 0.95 -2.49
CA HIS A 6 -44.85 0.33 -1.21
C HIS A 6 -43.48 -0.31 -1.18
N LYS A 7 -42.66 -0.14 -2.25
CA LYS A 7 -41.29 -0.69 -2.30
C LYS A 7 -40.25 0.30 -1.85
N CYS A 8 -39.20 -0.20 -1.24
CA CYS A 8 -38.02 0.58 -0.81
C CYS A 8 -37.40 1.32 -2.00
N GLN A 9 -37.21 2.61 -1.87
CA GLN A 9 -36.63 3.49 -2.92
C GLN A 9 -35.09 3.45 -2.95
N TYR A 10 -34.45 2.61 -2.11
CA TYR A 10 -32.99 2.51 -2.13
C TYR A 10 -32.51 1.87 -3.42
N ILE A 11 -31.60 2.59 -4.08
CA ILE A 11 -30.87 2.13 -5.28
C ILE A 11 -29.39 2.29 -4.96
N ASP A 12 -28.61 1.22 -5.14
CA ASP A 12 -27.17 1.31 -4.99
C ASP A 12 -26.52 2.00 -6.21
N PRO A 13 -25.22 2.41 -6.13
CA PRO A 13 -24.53 3.03 -7.25
C PRO A 13 -24.39 2.14 -8.50
N GLU A 14 -24.65 0.85 -8.41
CA GLU A 14 -24.63 -0.11 -9.51
C GLU A 14 -26.05 -0.37 -10.08
N ASN A 15 -27.04 0.41 -9.65
CA ASN A 15 -28.47 0.36 -10.04
C ASN A 15 -29.23 -0.90 -9.60
N HIS A 16 -28.82 -1.54 -8.49
CA HIS A 16 -29.63 -2.59 -7.88
C HIS A 16 -30.69 -1.97 -6.96
N LEU A 17 -31.93 -2.38 -7.16
CA LEU A 17 -33.10 -1.93 -6.38
C LEU A 17 -33.29 -2.84 -5.18
N CYS A 18 -33.61 -2.26 -4.03
CA CYS A 18 -34.00 -3.02 -2.86
C CYS A 18 -35.44 -3.59 -3.05
N PRO A 19 -35.63 -4.90 -2.91
CA PRO A 19 -36.95 -5.51 -3.11
C PRO A 19 -37.91 -5.38 -1.92
N ASN A 20 -37.43 -4.89 -0.78
CA ASN A 20 -38.19 -4.85 0.47
C ASN A 20 -39.32 -3.82 0.44
N GLU A 21 -40.31 -4.02 1.31
CA GLU A 21 -41.36 -3.03 1.54
C GLU A 21 -40.78 -1.78 2.23
N ALA A 22 -41.29 -0.63 1.84
CA ALA A 22 -40.92 0.66 2.41
C ALA A 22 -41.69 0.92 3.72
N THR A 23 -41.02 1.63 4.62
CA THR A 23 -41.65 2.27 5.78
C THR A 23 -42.15 3.68 5.42
N ASP A 24 -42.55 4.48 6.39
CA ASP A 24 -43.14 5.82 6.20
C ASP A 24 -42.23 6.82 5.46
N ASP A 25 -40.90 6.60 5.47
CA ASP A 25 -39.94 7.45 4.79
C ASP A 25 -39.58 6.99 3.36
N GLY A 26 -40.29 6.02 2.82
CA GLY A 26 -40.05 5.46 1.49
C GLY A 26 -38.85 4.51 1.41
N LEU A 27 -38.19 4.21 2.53
CA LEU A 27 -37.09 3.25 2.64
C LEU A 27 -37.53 2.05 3.50
N CYS A 28 -36.91 0.90 3.33
CA CYS A 28 -37.18 -0.24 4.20
C CYS A 28 -36.44 -0.08 5.56
N PHE A 29 -36.80 -0.93 6.52
CA PHE A 29 -36.18 -0.99 7.84
C PHE A 29 -34.64 -0.89 7.78
N TRP A 30 -34.02 -1.64 6.87
CA TRP A 30 -32.57 -1.73 6.78
C TRP A 30 -31.90 -0.50 6.16
N HIS A 31 -32.57 0.22 5.25
CA HIS A 31 -32.02 1.39 4.55
C HIS A 31 -32.38 2.72 5.19
N SER A 32 -33.44 2.77 6.00
CA SER A 32 -33.82 3.99 6.71
C SER A 32 -32.81 4.34 7.83
N LEU A 33 -32.48 5.62 7.92
CA LEU A 33 -31.72 6.18 9.05
C LEU A 33 -32.64 6.59 10.20
N ASN A 34 -33.96 6.72 9.94
CA ASN A 34 -34.93 7.20 10.92
C ASN A 34 -35.43 6.07 11.84
N VAL A 35 -35.13 4.82 11.49
CA VAL A 35 -35.51 3.66 12.29
C VAL A 35 -34.42 3.37 13.31
N ASP A 36 -34.79 3.29 14.57
CA ASP A 36 -33.89 2.89 15.66
C ASP A 36 -33.50 1.40 15.50
N LYS A 37 -32.21 1.15 15.43
CA LYS A 37 -31.59 -0.18 15.33
C LYS A 37 -30.68 -0.47 16.52
N SER A 38 -30.85 0.22 17.65
CA SER A 38 -30.05 0.03 18.87
C SER A 38 -30.54 -1.15 19.71
N GLY A 39 -31.64 -1.81 19.33
CA GLY A 39 -32.18 -2.95 20.07
C GLY A 39 -31.23 -4.14 20.09
N SER A 40 -31.20 -4.87 21.21
CA SER A 40 -30.37 -6.09 21.39
C SER A 40 -30.72 -7.23 20.43
N ASP A 41 -31.86 -7.17 19.77
CA ASP A 41 -32.36 -8.14 18.80
C ASP A 41 -31.93 -7.86 17.36
N ILE A 42 -31.20 -6.76 17.12
CA ILE A 42 -30.79 -6.36 15.77
C ILE A 42 -29.84 -7.37 15.14
N LYS A 43 -28.96 -8.00 15.94
CA LYS A 43 -28.06 -9.06 15.53
C LYS A 43 -28.85 -10.24 14.95
N ASP A 44 -29.77 -10.82 15.73
CA ASP A 44 -30.54 -11.99 15.33
C ASP A 44 -31.43 -11.70 14.11
N LYS A 45 -31.99 -10.49 14.04
CA LYS A 45 -32.76 -10.04 12.87
C LYS A 45 -31.90 -9.95 11.61
N LEU A 46 -30.66 -9.46 11.73
CA LEU A 46 -29.77 -9.32 10.59
C LEU A 46 -29.25 -10.68 10.09
N GLU A 47 -28.89 -11.59 11.02
CA GLU A 47 -28.50 -12.95 10.68
C GLU A 47 -29.63 -13.68 9.98
N HIS A 48 -30.84 -13.64 10.54
CA HIS A 48 -32.02 -14.26 9.93
C HIS A 48 -32.29 -13.66 8.54
N TYR A 49 -32.20 -12.34 8.40
CA TYR A 49 -32.41 -11.67 7.12
C TYR A 49 -31.37 -12.08 6.08
N ALA A 50 -30.12 -12.19 6.45
CA ALA A 50 -29.05 -12.65 5.57
C ALA A 50 -29.22 -14.09 5.13
N GLN A 51 -29.56 -15.00 6.05
CA GLN A 51 -29.76 -16.44 5.79
C GLN A 51 -30.94 -16.70 4.85
N HIS A 52 -31.96 -15.83 4.84
CA HIS A 52 -33.13 -15.94 3.99
C HIS A 52 -33.03 -15.18 2.67
N GLY A 53 -31.80 -14.83 2.25
CA GLY A 53 -31.57 -14.18 0.95
C GLY A 53 -31.92 -12.69 0.92
N GLY A 54 -31.88 -12.03 2.06
CA GLY A 54 -32.11 -10.59 2.17
C GLY A 54 -31.17 -9.77 1.30
N PHE A 55 -31.60 -8.58 0.87
CA PHE A 55 -30.77 -7.62 0.13
C PHE A 55 -29.87 -6.86 1.11
N LEU A 56 -28.59 -7.25 1.19
CA LEU A 56 -27.65 -6.79 2.21
C LEU A 56 -26.81 -5.57 1.79
N ARG A 57 -26.96 -5.09 0.57
CA ARG A 57 -26.19 -3.93 0.08
C ARG A 57 -26.74 -2.63 0.66
N GLY A 58 -25.85 -1.74 1.08
CA GLY A 58 -26.20 -0.39 1.51
C GLY A 58 -26.95 -0.26 2.83
N LEU A 59 -26.96 -1.29 3.66
CA LEU A 59 -27.62 -1.27 4.97
C LEU A 59 -27.11 -0.14 5.85
N LYS A 60 -27.99 0.52 6.61
CA LYS A 60 -27.68 1.56 7.58
C LYS A 60 -27.63 0.97 8.99
N LEU A 61 -26.42 0.61 9.41
CA LEU A 61 -26.14 -0.09 10.66
C LEU A 61 -25.25 0.76 11.59
N GLN A 62 -25.43 2.08 11.51
CA GLN A 62 -24.69 3.01 12.36
C GLN A 62 -25.02 2.80 13.84
N HIS A 63 -24.01 2.81 14.69
CA HIS A 63 -24.12 2.65 16.14
C HIS A 63 -24.78 1.34 16.60
N CYS A 64 -24.95 0.35 15.72
CA CYS A 64 -25.53 -0.94 16.09
C CYS A 64 -24.55 -1.78 16.94
N GLU A 65 -25.10 -2.54 17.87
CA GLU A 65 -24.38 -3.58 18.60
C GLU A 65 -24.57 -4.91 17.88
N LEU A 66 -23.50 -5.36 17.17
CA LEU A 66 -23.49 -6.55 16.33
C LEU A 66 -22.32 -7.48 16.74
N ASP A 67 -22.02 -7.50 18.03
CA ASP A 67 -20.97 -8.35 18.59
C ASP A 67 -21.34 -9.84 18.39
N ASP A 68 -20.35 -10.67 18.07
CA ASP A 68 -20.51 -12.11 17.75
C ASP A 68 -21.46 -12.41 16.57
N ILE A 69 -21.74 -11.46 15.68
CA ILE A 69 -22.62 -11.70 14.53
C ILE A 69 -22.00 -12.70 13.55
N ASP A 70 -22.80 -13.66 13.06
CA ASP A 70 -22.38 -14.58 12.01
C ASP A 70 -22.95 -14.17 10.64
N LEU A 71 -22.12 -13.52 9.85
CA LEU A 71 -22.37 -13.14 8.47
C LEU A 71 -21.48 -13.93 7.50
N VAL A 72 -21.29 -15.21 7.77
CA VAL A 72 -20.67 -16.17 6.84
C VAL A 72 -21.77 -16.83 5.99
N ASN A 73 -21.61 -16.81 4.67
CA ASN A 73 -22.55 -17.45 3.76
C ASN A 73 -22.23 -18.95 3.67
N HIS A 74 -22.66 -19.69 4.69
CA HIS A 74 -22.36 -21.11 4.82
C HIS A 74 -22.90 -21.93 3.64
N GLY A 75 -22.07 -22.82 3.12
CA GLY A 75 -22.44 -23.68 1.98
C GLY A 75 -22.30 -23.04 0.60
N HIS A 76 -21.95 -21.76 0.53
CA HIS A 76 -21.72 -21.03 -0.72
C HIS A 76 -20.24 -20.69 -0.92
N LYS A 77 -19.81 -20.59 -2.20
CA LYS A 77 -18.43 -20.21 -2.53
C LYS A 77 -18.15 -18.72 -2.35
N THR A 78 -19.18 -17.89 -2.40
CA THR A 78 -19.12 -16.44 -2.24
C THR A 78 -19.68 -16.03 -0.89
N GLY A 79 -19.02 -15.09 -0.21
CA GLY A 79 -19.53 -14.48 1.01
C GLY A 79 -20.76 -13.60 0.77
N TYR A 80 -21.35 -13.09 1.83
CA TYR A 80 -22.43 -12.11 1.71
C TYR A 80 -21.94 -10.78 1.11
N ASP A 81 -22.81 -10.15 0.32
CA ASP A 81 -22.54 -8.84 -0.27
C ASP A 81 -23.05 -7.71 0.64
N LEU A 82 -22.15 -7.20 1.44
CA LEU A 82 -22.34 -6.06 2.36
C LEU A 82 -21.77 -4.76 1.79
N SER A 83 -21.66 -4.68 0.46
CA SER A 83 -21.13 -3.47 -0.18
C SER A 83 -22.01 -2.25 0.09
N TYR A 84 -21.40 -1.08 0.17
CA TYR A 84 -22.07 0.20 0.48
C TYR A 84 -22.72 0.29 1.87
N CYS A 85 -22.58 -0.72 2.72
CA CYS A 85 -23.12 -0.69 4.09
C CYS A 85 -22.45 0.38 4.93
N ASP A 86 -23.21 0.95 5.87
CA ASP A 86 -22.72 1.95 6.78
C ASP A 86 -22.71 1.42 8.22
N PHE A 87 -21.50 1.05 8.66
CA PHE A 87 -21.21 0.56 10.01
C PHE A 87 -20.57 1.64 10.90
N TYR A 88 -20.81 2.92 10.61
CA TYR A 88 -20.21 4.00 11.38
C TYR A 88 -20.44 3.81 12.90
N ARG A 89 -19.35 3.68 13.65
CA ARG A 89 -19.36 3.42 15.10
C ARG A 89 -20.13 2.18 15.54
N ALA A 90 -20.38 1.24 14.67
CA ALA A 90 -20.96 -0.05 15.08
C ALA A 90 -19.92 -0.87 15.87
N SER A 91 -20.42 -1.72 16.79
CA SER A 91 -19.64 -2.77 17.42
C SER A 91 -19.82 -4.08 16.65
N LEU A 92 -18.71 -4.66 16.21
CA LEU A 92 -18.62 -5.93 15.46
C LEU A 92 -17.50 -6.80 16.09
N ARG A 93 -17.39 -6.78 17.41
CA ARG A 93 -16.40 -7.60 18.12
C ARG A 93 -16.74 -9.06 17.94
N ASP A 94 -15.70 -9.89 17.81
CA ASP A 94 -15.83 -11.32 17.59
C ASP A 94 -16.71 -11.70 16.38
N ALA A 95 -17.05 -10.74 15.50
CA ALA A 95 -17.92 -10.97 14.35
C ALA A 95 -17.29 -11.91 13.32
N HIS A 96 -18.09 -12.79 12.75
CA HIS A 96 -17.72 -13.73 11.70
C HIS A 96 -18.09 -13.16 10.32
N LEU A 97 -17.09 -12.56 9.63
CA LEU A 97 -17.25 -11.90 8.33
C LEU A 97 -16.40 -12.56 7.23
N PHE A 98 -16.08 -13.86 7.40
CA PHE A 98 -15.22 -14.57 6.44
C PHE A 98 -15.75 -14.45 5.02
N ASN A 99 -14.89 -14.07 4.09
CA ASN A 99 -15.17 -13.94 2.65
C ASN A 99 -16.28 -12.92 2.29
N ALA A 100 -16.69 -12.05 3.21
CA ALA A 100 -17.70 -11.03 2.95
C ALA A 100 -17.21 -9.96 1.96
N ASN A 101 -18.10 -9.40 1.16
CA ASN A 101 -17.85 -8.25 0.32
C ASN A 101 -18.23 -6.96 1.06
N LEU A 102 -17.25 -6.21 1.53
CA LEU A 102 -17.42 -4.91 2.22
C LEU A 102 -16.94 -3.74 1.34
N ASN A 103 -16.96 -3.91 0.02
CA ASN A 103 -16.51 -2.88 -0.91
C ASN A 103 -17.36 -1.62 -0.78
N ASN A 104 -16.71 -0.46 -0.77
CA ASN A 104 -17.33 0.84 -0.59
C ASN A 104 -18.11 1.01 0.73
N ALA A 105 -17.95 0.11 1.69
CA ALA A 105 -18.59 0.23 3.00
C ALA A 105 -17.93 1.32 3.86
N SER A 106 -18.70 1.94 4.73
CA SER A 106 -18.19 2.82 5.78
C SER A 106 -17.95 2.01 7.06
N LEU A 107 -16.68 1.74 7.36
CA LEU A 107 -16.22 1.13 8.60
C LEU A 107 -15.57 2.19 9.52
N MET A 108 -15.93 3.45 9.35
CA MET A 108 -15.34 4.55 10.10
C MET A 108 -15.67 4.42 11.59
N LYS A 109 -14.62 4.32 12.41
CA LYS A 109 -14.69 4.13 13.87
C LYS A 109 -15.42 2.85 14.32
N THR A 110 -15.56 1.86 13.44
CA THR A 110 -16.12 0.55 13.77
C THR A 110 -15.18 -0.22 14.68
N ASP A 111 -15.72 -0.93 15.64
CA ASP A 111 -14.99 -1.82 16.54
C ASP A 111 -15.03 -3.26 15.99
N LEU A 112 -13.93 -3.72 15.41
CA LEU A 112 -13.74 -5.06 14.82
C LEU A 112 -12.74 -5.90 15.61
N ARG A 113 -12.59 -5.62 16.91
CA ARG A 113 -11.68 -6.41 17.75
C ARG A 113 -12.11 -7.86 17.76
N ASP A 114 -11.10 -8.74 17.63
CA ASP A 114 -11.24 -10.20 17.64
C ASP A 114 -12.13 -10.77 16.50
N ALA A 115 -12.60 -9.93 15.56
CA ALA A 115 -13.41 -10.35 14.42
C ALA A 115 -12.62 -11.14 13.38
N ASN A 116 -13.30 -11.99 12.61
CA ASN A 116 -12.73 -12.74 11.50
C ASN A 116 -13.08 -12.09 10.16
N LEU A 117 -12.12 -11.36 9.59
CA LEU A 117 -12.20 -10.73 8.26
C LEU A 117 -11.39 -11.49 7.20
N ASN A 118 -10.98 -12.73 7.44
CA ASN A 118 -10.20 -13.48 6.46
C ASN A 118 -10.91 -13.56 5.12
N CYS A 119 -10.16 -13.35 4.04
CA CYS A 119 -10.65 -13.36 2.65
C CYS A 119 -11.70 -12.29 2.33
N THR A 120 -11.96 -11.31 3.20
CA THR A 120 -12.90 -10.21 2.90
C THR A 120 -12.36 -9.27 1.84
N SER A 121 -13.26 -8.64 1.07
CA SER A 121 -12.92 -7.55 0.16
C SER A 121 -13.30 -6.21 0.79
N LEU A 122 -12.33 -5.30 0.90
CA LEU A 122 -12.46 -3.94 1.46
C LEU A 122 -12.11 -2.86 0.42
N LEU A 123 -12.33 -3.14 -0.86
CA LEU A 123 -12.03 -2.18 -1.91
C LEU A 123 -12.77 -0.87 -1.66
N ASN A 124 -12.03 0.21 -1.62
CA ASN A 124 -12.60 1.56 -1.43
C ASN A 124 -13.43 1.74 -0.14
N ALA A 125 -13.23 0.88 0.87
CA ALA A 125 -13.89 1.02 2.18
C ALA A 125 -13.27 2.14 3.01
N ASN A 126 -14.11 2.86 3.77
CA ASN A 126 -13.65 3.90 4.69
C ASN A 126 -13.21 3.27 6.03
N LEU A 127 -11.91 3.20 6.24
CA LEU A 127 -11.29 2.54 7.41
C LEU A 127 -10.82 3.52 8.50
N LEU A 128 -11.22 4.78 8.45
CA LEU A 128 -10.72 5.80 9.39
C LEU A 128 -11.14 5.52 10.84
N GLY A 129 -10.14 5.35 11.71
CA GLY A 129 -10.34 5.10 13.14
C GLY A 129 -10.92 3.71 13.48
N ILE A 130 -10.79 2.75 12.58
CA ILE A 130 -11.17 1.35 12.79
C ILE A 130 -10.33 0.72 13.92
N LYS A 131 -10.93 -0.16 14.73
CA LYS A 131 -10.23 -0.90 15.77
C LYS A 131 -10.10 -2.37 15.36
N LEU A 132 -8.85 -2.85 15.24
CA LEU A 132 -8.52 -4.17 14.69
C LEU A 132 -7.78 -5.11 15.65
N SER A 133 -7.62 -4.78 16.93
CA SER A 133 -6.85 -5.63 17.87
C SER A 133 -7.42 -7.05 17.90
N GLY A 134 -6.56 -8.08 17.63
CA GLY A 134 -6.98 -9.49 17.57
C GLY A 134 -7.77 -9.88 16.30
N CYS A 135 -8.05 -8.94 15.41
CA CYS A 135 -8.82 -9.20 14.20
C CYS A 135 -8.00 -10.05 13.20
N LYS A 136 -8.59 -11.10 12.64
CA LYS A 136 -7.96 -11.92 11.60
C LYS A 136 -8.15 -11.26 10.23
N ILE A 137 -7.03 -10.95 9.55
CA ILE A 137 -7.02 -10.24 8.26
C ILE A 137 -6.23 -10.98 7.17
N GLU A 138 -6.14 -12.31 7.24
CA GLU A 138 -5.44 -13.09 6.24
C GLU A 138 -6.18 -13.08 4.89
N ASN A 139 -5.43 -12.92 3.80
CA ASN A 139 -5.94 -12.89 2.42
C ASN A 139 -7.03 -11.82 2.18
N ILE A 140 -7.02 -10.75 2.96
CA ILE A 140 -7.92 -9.63 2.78
C ILE A 140 -7.51 -8.80 1.55
N ASP A 141 -8.48 -8.28 0.80
CA ASP A 141 -8.24 -7.41 -0.34
C ASP A 141 -8.55 -5.95 0.02
N PHE A 142 -7.50 -5.17 0.28
CA PHE A 142 -7.60 -3.71 0.48
C PHE A 142 -7.56 -2.92 -0.84
N GLY A 143 -7.37 -3.59 -1.97
CA GLY A 143 -7.12 -2.95 -3.23
C GLY A 143 -5.74 -2.28 -3.33
N LYS A 144 -5.54 -1.53 -4.40
CA LYS A 144 -4.28 -0.82 -4.66
C LYS A 144 -4.09 0.39 -3.75
N ASN A 145 -5.16 1.09 -3.44
CA ASN A 145 -5.19 2.30 -2.63
C ASN A 145 -6.43 2.26 -1.72
N ILE A 146 -6.32 2.85 -0.53
CA ILE A 146 -7.47 3.03 0.37
C ILE A 146 -8.32 4.22 -0.07
N PHE A 147 -9.57 4.28 0.41
CA PHE A 147 -10.55 5.30 0.08
C PHE A 147 -10.03 6.73 0.23
N GLN A 148 -9.39 7.06 1.35
CA GLN A 148 -8.85 8.38 1.61
C GLN A 148 -7.70 8.76 0.66
N GLU A 149 -6.89 7.79 0.22
CA GLU A 149 -5.83 8.03 -0.77
C GLU A 149 -6.44 8.43 -2.13
N GLU A 150 -7.54 7.81 -2.55
CA GLU A 150 -8.25 8.19 -3.77
C GLU A 150 -8.90 9.58 -3.64
N LEU A 151 -9.52 9.88 -2.49
CA LEU A 151 -10.05 11.22 -2.23
C LEU A 151 -8.96 12.30 -2.28
N ALA A 152 -7.76 12.01 -1.76
CA ALA A 152 -6.63 12.93 -1.83
C ALA A 152 -6.21 13.22 -3.28
N LYS A 153 -6.17 12.20 -4.15
CA LYS A 153 -5.85 12.36 -5.57
C LYS A 153 -6.91 13.21 -6.28
N LEU A 154 -8.18 12.90 -6.07
CA LEU A 154 -9.30 13.66 -6.63
C LEU A 154 -9.29 15.13 -6.17
N ALA A 155 -8.95 15.38 -4.89
CA ALA A 155 -8.83 16.74 -4.37
C ALA A 155 -7.67 17.52 -5.02
N ILE A 156 -6.53 16.85 -5.31
CA ILE A 156 -5.41 17.44 -6.05
C ILE A 156 -5.84 17.80 -7.48
N GLU A 157 -6.54 16.93 -8.19
CA GLU A 157 -7.04 17.18 -9.55
C GLU A 157 -7.98 18.38 -9.58
N LYS A 158 -8.83 18.51 -8.56
CA LYS A 158 -9.75 19.66 -8.37
C LYS A 158 -9.07 20.89 -7.77
N LYS A 159 -7.74 20.85 -7.52
CA LYS A 159 -6.94 21.93 -6.91
C LYS A 159 -7.37 22.31 -5.49
N HIS A 160 -8.06 21.44 -4.77
CA HIS A 160 -8.44 21.60 -3.37
C HIS A 160 -7.31 21.11 -2.45
N TYR A 161 -6.22 21.87 -2.36
CA TYR A 161 -4.98 21.43 -1.70
C TYR A 161 -5.11 21.22 -0.19
N SER A 162 -5.96 22.00 0.49
CA SER A 162 -6.22 21.82 1.92
C SER A 162 -6.88 20.47 2.18
N SER A 163 -7.98 20.18 1.48
CA SER A 163 -8.67 18.88 1.62
C SER A 163 -7.77 17.71 1.24
N ALA A 164 -6.94 17.86 0.19
CA ALA A 164 -5.98 16.85 -0.19
C ALA A 164 -4.97 16.56 0.94
N HIS A 165 -4.48 17.61 1.62
CA HIS A 165 -3.58 17.46 2.77
C HIS A 165 -4.26 16.67 3.89
N ASP A 166 -5.50 17.02 4.24
CA ASP A 166 -6.27 16.33 5.29
C ASP A 166 -6.49 14.85 4.96
N TYR A 167 -6.81 14.54 3.70
CA TYR A 167 -6.95 13.15 3.24
C TYR A 167 -5.62 12.38 3.28
N TYR A 168 -4.47 13.02 3.00
CA TYR A 168 -3.16 12.38 3.16
C TYR A 168 -2.83 12.11 4.64
N VAL A 169 -3.22 13.00 5.57
CA VAL A 169 -3.06 12.78 7.02
C VAL A 169 -3.90 11.58 7.46
N GLN A 170 -5.18 11.52 7.05
CA GLN A 170 -6.06 10.38 7.33
C GLN A 170 -5.51 9.07 6.74
N SER A 171 -5.00 9.12 5.50
CA SER A 171 -4.40 7.96 4.85
C SER A 171 -3.17 7.45 5.60
N GLU A 172 -2.31 8.36 6.11
CA GLU A 172 -1.16 8.01 6.92
C GLU A 172 -1.59 7.32 8.22
N GLU A 173 -2.64 7.81 8.89
CA GLU A 173 -3.20 7.22 10.11
C GLU A 173 -3.67 5.79 9.84
N ILE A 174 -4.50 5.58 8.81
CA ILE A 174 -5.03 4.27 8.45
C ILE A 174 -3.91 3.28 8.14
N TYR A 175 -2.94 3.65 7.28
CA TYR A 175 -1.82 2.76 6.95
C TYR A 175 -0.94 2.45 8.16
N ARG A 176 -0.80 3.38 9.10
CA ARG A 176 -0.08 3.15 10.37
C ARG A 176 -0.80 2.13 11.26
N ASP A 177 -2.13 2.23 11.36
CA ASP A 177 -2.92 1.32 12.18
C ASP A 177 -2.96 -0.09 11.55
N LEU A 178 -3.15 -0.20 10.23
CA LEU A 178 -3.06 -1.45 9.50
C LEU A 178 -1.67 -2.09 9.63
N ARG A 179 -0.59 -1.29 9.56
CA ARG A 179 0.78 -1.79 9.76
C ARG A 179 0.98 -2.34 11.17
N LYS A 180 0.62 -1.56 12.20
CA LYS A 180 0.77 -2.01 13.59
C LYS A 180 0.01 -3.29 13.86
N HIS A 181 -1.22 -3.38 13.35
CA HIS A 181 -2.02 -4.59 13.47
C HIS A 181 -1.39 -5.77 12.72
N SER A 182 -0.93 -5.57 11.49
CA SER A 182 -0.24 -6.63 10.73
C SER A 182 1.05 -7.09 11.40
N GLU A 183 1.78 -6.19 12.07
CA GLU A 183 2.98 -6.53 12.86
C GLU A 183 2.63 -7.37 14.09
N SER A 184 1.54 -7.07 14.80
CA SER A 184 1.09 -7.84 15.97
C SER A 184 0.61 -9.24 15.61
N GLU A 185 0.00 -9.40 14.44
CA GLU A 185 -0.48 -10.70 13.93
C GLU A 185 0.62 -11.49 13.17
N GLY A 186 1.85 -10.97 13.07
CA GLY A 186 2.93 -11.63 12.34
C GLY A 186 2.79 -11.62 10.82
N LEU A 187 1.90 -10.79 10.27
CA LEU A 187 1.64 -10.65 8.84
C LEU A 187 2.62 -9.67 8.19
N PHE A 188 3.91 -9.99 8.22
CA PHE A 188 5.00 -9.08 7.84
C PHE A 188 4.98 -8.63 6.38
N ASN A 189 4.39 -9.41 5.48
CA ASN A 189 4.24 -9.01 4.08
C ASN A 189 3.29 -7.80 3.97
N TYR A 190 2.15 -7.83 4.66
CA TYR A 190 1.23 -6.70 4.74
C TYR A 190 1.86 -5.51 5.46
N ALA A 191 2.53 -5.74 6.60
CA ALA A 191 3.23 -4.70 7.35
C ALA A 191 4.27 -3.97 6.48
N GLY A 192 5.04 -4.71 5.67
CA GLY A 192 6.01 -4.13 4.72
C GLY A 192 5.35 -3.28 3.62
N ALA A 193 4.19 -3.70 3.11
CA ALA A 193 3.43 -2.91 2.14
C ALA A 193 2.84 -1.63 2.79
N PHE A 194 2.29 -1.75 3.99
CA PHE A 194 1.67 -0.62 4.68
C PHE A 194 2.68 0.42 5.16
N ILE A 195 3.88 0.04 5.66
CA ILE A 195 4.90 1.03 6.03
C ILE A 195 5.34 1.86 4.82
N LYS A 196 5.47 1.25 3.66
CA LYS A 196 5.80 1.98 2.43
C LYS A 196 4.71 2.98 2.06
N LYS A 197 3.44 2.59 2.18
CA LYS A 197 2.29 3.47 1.95
C LYS A 197 2.20 4.58 3.01
N GLU A 198 2.35 4.27 4.31
CA GLU A 198 2.39 5.24 5.42
C GLU A 198 3.42 6.34 5.13
N LEU A 199 4.67 5.95 4.84
CA LEU A 199 5.75 6.90 4.58
C LEU A 199 5.54 7.69 3.27
N THR A 200 4.90 7.10 2.28
CA THR A 200 4.49 7.79 1.06
C THR A 200 3.44 8.87 1.36
N MET A 201 2.41 8.55 2.15
CA MET A 201 1.39 9.53 2.55
C MET A 201 2.00 10.67 3.37
N ARG A 202 2.89 10.36 4.31
CA ARG A 202 3.66 11.36 5.06
C ARG A 202 4.48 12.27 4.14
N ARG A 203 5.11 11.71 3.10
CA ARG A 203 5.83 12.50 2.08
C ARG A 203 4.90 13.41 1.30
N MET A 204 3.70 12.95 0.96
CA MET A 204 2.75 13.74 0.17
C MET A 204 2.19 14.96 0.91
N GLN A 205 2.23 14.96 2.25
CA GLN A 205 1.88 16.10 3.10
C GLN A 205 2.94 17.23 3.03
N GLN A 206 4.17 16.92 2.61
CA GLN A 206 5.24 17.92 2.53
C GLN A 206 5.12 18.79 1.26
N PRO A 207 5.52 20.08 1.31
CA PRO A 207 5.55 20.93 0.13
C PRO A 207 6.35 20.30 -1.02
N LYS A 208 5.92 20.52 -2.26
CA LYS A 208 6.48 19.86 -3.46
C LYS A 208 8.01 19.98 -3.58
N TYR A 209 8.58 21.12 -3.20
CA TYR A 209 10.02 21.42 -3.33
C TYR A 209 10.78 21.37 -2.00
N SER A 210 10.18 20.81 -0.94
CA SER A 210 10.85 20.66 0.34
C SER A 210 12.00 19.65 0.24
N ALA A 211 13.16 19.96 0.85
CA ALA A 211 14.28 19.03 0.96
C ALA A 211 13.85 17.70 1.60
N LYS A 212 12.99 17.73 2.62
CA LYS A 212 12.44 16.55 3.27
C LYS A 212 11.69 15.65 2.28
N ARG A 213 10.89 16.23 1.36
CA ARG A 213 10.15 15.49 0.34
C ARG A 213 11.08 14.86 -0.69
N ILE A 214 12.13 15.58 -1.11
CA ILE A 214 13.12 15.10 -2.09
C ILE A 214 13.92 13.94 -1.49
N VAL A 215 14.43 14.10 -0.27
CA VAL A 215 15.17 13.04 0.44
C VAL A 215 14.29 11.80 0.65
N SER A 216 13.06 11.98 1.11
CA SER A 216 12.12 10.86 1.28
C SER A 216 11.83 10.13 -0.03
N LYS A 217 11.70 10.86 -1.16
CA LYS A 217 11.54 10.25 -2.49
C LYS A 217 12.81 9.50 -2.92
N GLY A 218 14.00 10.04 -2.61
CA GLY A 218 15.27 9.36 -2.86
C GLY A 218 15.36 8.03 -2.12
N ILE A 219 15.01 8.00 -0.82
CA ILE A 219 14.99 6.78 -0.02
C ILE A 219 13.99 5.75 -0.58
N ASP A 220 12.80 6.20 -0.99
CA ASP A 220 11.80 5.32 -1.62
C ASP A 220 12.34 4.70 -2.92
N LEU A 221 12.98 5.50 -3.78
CA LEU A 221 13.54 5.04 -5.05
C LEU A 221 14.71 4.05 -4.83
N PHE A 222 15.56 4.34 -3.86
CA PHE A 222 16.78 3.60 -3.57
C PHE A 222 16.51 2.24 -2.91
N CYS A 223 15.64 2.16 -1.90
CA CYS A 223 15.43 0.94 -1.12
C CYS A 223 13.95 0.67 -0.75
N GLY A 224 12.97 1.41 -1.30
CA GLY A 224 11.57 1.26 -0.95
C GLY A 224 11.31 1.41 0.55
N TYR A 225 11.95 2.38 1.20
CA TYR A 225 11.94 2.58 2.66
C TYR A 225 12.47 1.37 3.46
N GLY A 226 13.37 0.58 2.87
CA GLY A 226 13.94 -0.60 3.50
C GLY A 226 13.08 -1.86 3.40
N GLU A 227 12.14 -1.90 2.50
CA GLU A 227 11.29 -3.07 2.25
C GLU A 227 11.59 -3.79 0.93
N GLU A 228 12.39 -3.18 0.04
CA GLU A 228 12.67 -3.71 -1.30
C GLU A 228 14.18 -3.86 -1.57
N PRO A 229 14.84 -4.94 -1.10
CA PRO A 229 16.28 -5.13 -1.27
C PRO A 229 16.70 -5.21 -2.74
N MET A 230 15.83 -5.71 -3.64
CA MET A 230 16.14 -5.80 -5.08
C MET A 230 16.32 -4.43 -5.75
N ARG A 231 15.74 -3.36 -5.19
CA ARG A 231 16.00 -1.99 -5.69
C ARG A 231 17.44 -1.55 -5.44
N ILE A 232 18.02 -1.97 -4.30
CA ILE A 232 19.41 -1.68 -3.96
C ILE A 232 20.35 -2.37 -4.96
N VAL A 233 20.06 -3.62 -5.32
CA VAL A 233 20.81 -4.35 -6.34
C VAL A 233 20.71 -3.65 -7.70
N GLY A 234 19.51 -3.26 -8.11
CA GLY A 234 19.30 -2.50 -9.36
C GLY A 234 20.06 -1.17 -9.38
N PHE A 235 20.03 -0.43 -8.26
CA PHE A 235 20.82 0.80 -8.10
C PHE A 235 22.35 0.53 -8.23
N SER A 236 22.83 -0.53 -7.57
CA SER A 236 24.26 -0.91 -7.64
C SER A 236 24.70 -1.19 -9.07
N ILE A 237 23.92 -1.99 -9.81
CA ILE A 237 24.22 -2.31 -11.21
C ILE A 237 24.23 -1.02 -12.06
N LEU A 238 23.22 -0.17 -11.88
CA LEU A 238 23.14 1.10 -12.62
C LEU A 238 24.35 2.00 -12.32
N LEU A 239 24.75 2.13 -11.06
CA LEU A 239 25.89 2.95 -10.66
C LEU A 239 27.20 2.42 -11.27
N ILE A 240 27.43 1.11 -11.21
CA ILE A 240 28.58 0.45 -11.83
C ILE A 240 28.63 0.75 -13.34
N PHE A 241 27.52 0.63 -14.05
CA PHE A 241 27.49 0.95 -15.49
C PHE A 241 27.77 2.42 -15.77
N ILE A 242 27.23 3.36 -14.99
CA ILE A 242 27.48 4.79 -15.13
C ILE A 242 28.96 5.08 -14.88
N CYS A 243 29.56 4.54 -13.81
CA CYS A 243 30.96 4.73 -13.50
C CYS A 243 31.87 4.13 -14.59
N ALA A 244 31.53 2.95 -15.13
CA ALA A 244 32.28 2.34 -16.23
C ALA A 244 32.30 3.24 -17.49
N ILE A 245 31.15 3.85 -17.84
CA ILE A 245 31.09 4.83 -18.93
C ILE A 245 31.97 6.05 -18.62
N LEU A 246 31.89 6.57 -17.41
CA LEU A 246 32.74 7.72 -17.00
C LEU A 246 34.22 7.37 -17.06
N TYR A 247 34.65 6.19 -16.60
CA TYR A 247 36.04 5.74 -16.71
C TYR A 247 36.48 5.55 -18.16
N SER A 248 35.60 5.05 -19.01
CA SER A 248 35.90 4.91 -20.45
C SER A 248 36.28 6.27 -21.07
N VAL A 249 35.59 7.36 -20.68
CA VAL A 249 35.80 8.71 -21.20
C VAL A 249 36.92 9.45 -20.50
N THR A 250 37.11 9.23 -19.19
CA THR A 250 38.15 9.95 -18.38
C THR A 250 39.49 9.24 -18.40
N GLY A 251 39.54 7.97 -18.79
CA GLY A 251 40.74 7.14 -18.90
C GLY A 251 41.22 6.55 -17.57
N LEU A 252 41.95 5.44 -17.69
CA LEU A 252 42.60 4.72 -16.60
C LEU A 252 44.04 4.37 -17.02
N ASN A 253 44.94 4.16 -16.05
CA ASN A 253 46.27 3.65 -16.28
C ASN A 253 46.29 2.15 -16.03
N TYR A 254 46.85 1.38 -17.00
CA TYR A 254 47.06 -0.06 -16.91
C TYR A 254 48.56 -0.35 -17.19
N HIS A 255 49.25 -0.92 -16.22
CA HIS A 255 50.70 -1.23 -16.28
C HIS A 255 51.62 -0.05 -16.67
N GLY A 256 51.21 1.19 -16.43
CA GLY A 256 52.01 2.40 -16.76
C GLY A 256 51.53 3.13 -18.01
N ASP A 257 50.70 2.48 -18.83
CA ASP A 257 50.12 3.07 -20.05
C ASP A 257 48.75 3.67 -19.78
N PHE A 258 48.49 4.84 -20.35
CA PHE A 258 47.20 5.52 -20.23
C PHE A 258 46.25 5.13 -21.36
N TYR A 259 45.07 4.59 -21.00
CA TYR A 259 44.03 4.19 -21.92
C TYR A 259 42.80 5.07 -21.74
N ILE A 260 42.24 5.49 -22.89
CA ILE A 260 41.01 6.30 -22.95
C ILE A 260 40.21 5.86 -24.19
N PHE A 261 38.92 6.16 -24.23
CA PHE A 261 38.10 5.95 -25.41
C PHE A 261 38.64 6.73 -26.61
N ASP A 262 38.94 6.05 -27.71
CA ASP A 262 39.43 6.68 -28.94
C ASP A 262 38.43 6.46 -30.09
N ILE A 263 37.89 7.56 -30.60
CA ILE A 263 36.89 7.55 -31.68
C ILE A 263 37.43 6.96 -32.99
N ASN A 264 38.78 6.99 -33.17
CA ASN A 264 39.45 6.45 -34.34
C ASN A 264 39.86 4.98 -34.22
N ALA A 265 39.73 4.41 -33.01
CA ALA A 265 40.01 3.00 -32.74
C ALA A 265 38.91 2.10 -33.35
N SER A 266 39.24 0.81 -33.55
CA SER A 266 38.26 -0.16 -34.01
C SER A 266 37.10 -0.29 -32.99
N PHE A 267 35.91 -0.51 -33.45
CA PHE A 267 34.75 -0.78 -32.58
C PHE A 267 34.99 -1.92 -31.58
N LYS A 268 35.73 -2.95 -32.02
CA LYS A 268 36.13 -4.07 -31.14
C LYS A 268 37.05 -3.62 -30.00
N ASP A 269 38.01 -2.71 -30.26
CA ASP A 269 38.94 -2.23 -29.25
C ASP A 269 38.25 -1.33 -28.23
N ASN A 270 37.32 -0.49 -28.66
CA ASN A 270 36.50 0.34 -27.77
C ASN A 270 35.53 -0.50 -26.90
N ILE A 271 34.99 -1.59 -27.43
CA ILE A 271 34.18 -2.53 -26.63
C ILE A 271 35.07 -3.23 -25.59
N ASN A 272 36.24 -3.75 -25.96
CA ASN A 272 37.15 -4.39 -25.01
C ASN A 272 37.59 -3.41 -23.91
N TRP A 273 37.87 -2.15 -24.30
CA TRP A 273 38.14 -1.09 -23.34
C TRP A 273 37.00 -0.84 -22.37
N PHE A 274 35.76 -0.76 -22.86
CA PHE A 274 34.58 -0.60 -22.01
C PHE A 274 34.44 -1.75 -21.01
N PHE A 275 34.67 -3.01 -21.41
CA PHE A 275 34.62 -4.14 -20.49
C PHE A 275 35.74 -4.08 -19.44
N SER A 276 36.91 -3.53 -19.78
CA SER A 276 37.96 -3.29 -18.81
C SER A 276 37.56 -2.22 -17.79
N CYS A 277 36.90 -1.15 -18.25
CA CYS A 277 36.35 -0.12 -17.38
C CYS A 277 35.23 -0.67 -16.51
N LEU A 278 34.36 -1.55 -17.03
CA LEU A 278 33.31 -2.23 -16.27
C LEU A 278 33.91 -3.13 -15.16
N TYR A 279 34.92 -3.92 -15.50
CA TYR A 279 35.67 -4.69 -14.52
C TYR A 279 36.25 -3.79 -13.42
N TYR A 280 36.91 -2.69 -13.78
CA TYR A 280 37.49 -1.74 -12.83
C TYR A 280 36.41 -1.13 -11.91
N SER A 281 35.25 -0.76 -12.48
CA SER A 281 34.12 -0.24 -11.71
C SER A 281 33.61 -1.27 -10.70
N ILE A 282 33.42 -2.55 -11.11
CA ILE A 282 33.00 -3.61 -10.18
C ILE A 282 34.00 -3.75 -9.03
N VAL A 283 35.31 -3.79 -9.33
CA VAL A 283 36.37 -3.94 -8.33
C VAL A 283 36.41 -2.74 -7.39
N THR A 284 36.19 -1.53 -7.89
CA THR A 284 36.13 -0.29 -7.11
C THR A 284 34.87 -0.24 -6.24
N PHE A 285 33.69 -0.54 -6.81
CA PHE A 285 32.42 -0.57 -6.08
C PHE A 285 32.43 -1.57 -4.92
N THR A 286 33.02 -2.77 -5.16
CA THR A 286 33.15 -3.80 -4.14
C THR A 286 34.30 -3.58 -3.18
N THR A 287 35.08 -2.50 -3.37
CA THR A 287 36.27 -2.14 -2.57
C THR A 287 37.36 -3.22 -2.54
N LEU A 288 37.42 -4.11 -3.55
CA LEU A 288 38.45 -5.14 -3.67
C LEU A 288 39.81 -4.56 -4.02
N GLY A 289 39.89 -3.65 -5.01
CA GLY A 289 41.08 -2.87 -5.36
C GLY A 289 42.30 -3.71 -5.72
N TYR A 290 42.23 -4.57 -6.74
CA TYR A 290 43.36 -5.41 -7.16
C TYR A 290 44.61 -4.62 -7.57
N GLY A 291 44.45 -3.33 -7.96
CA GLY A 291 45.59 -2.44 -8.27
C GLY A 291 46.18 -2.59 -9.67
N ASP A 292 45.59 -3.42 -10.51
CA ASP A 292 45.95 -3.61 -11.92
C ASP A 292 45.61 -2.40 -12.77
N PHE A 293 44.47 -1.78 -12.50
CA PHE A 293 44.07 -0.47 -13.03
C PHE A 293 44.21 0.61 -11.97
N THR A 294 44.71 1.77 -12.34
CA THR A 294 44.83 2.92 -11.44
C THR A 294 44.17 4.17 -12.03
N PRO A 295 43.37 4.90 -11.24
CA PRO A 295 42.69 6.09 -11.75
C PRO A 295 43.66 7.29 -11.76
N ILE A 296 43.52 8.14 -12.78
CA ILE A 296 44.33 9.34 -12.95
C ILE A 296 43.44 10.56 -13.15
N GLY A 297 43.86 11.71 -12.62
CA GLY A 297 43.12 12.96 -12.78
C GLY A 297 41.67 12.88 -12.24
N VAL A 298 40.71 13.15 -13.10
CA VAL A 298 39.27 13.14 -12.73
C VAL A 298 38.79 11.76 -12.32
N SER A 299 39.32 10.68 -12.92
CA SER A 299 38.93 9.30 -12.56
C SER A 299 39.18 8.99 -11.09
N ARG A 300 40.15 9.67 -10.40
CA ARG A 300 40.35 9.51 -8.95
C ARG A 300 39.17 9.97 -8.13
N ALA A 301 38.56 11.10 -8.50
CA ALA A 301 37.38 11.59 -7.79
C ALA A 301 36.17 10.68 -8.00
N ILE A 302 35.99 10.15 -9.22
CA ILE A 302 34.95 9.19 -9.55
C ILE A 302 35.14 7.91 -8.73
N ALA A 303 36.37 7.36 -8.69
CA ALA A 303 36.68 6.14 -7.95
C ALA A 303 36.48 6.30 -6.43
N ALA A 304 36.86 7.43 -5.86
CA ALA A 304 36.62 7.71 -4.43
C ALA A 304 35.13 7.79 -4.11
N PHE A 305 34.33 8.46 -4.96
CA PHE A 305 32.87 8.52 -4.80
C PHE A 305 32.22 7.15 -4.97
N GLU A 306 32.63 6.37 -5.98
CA GLU A 306 32.11 5.04 -6.24
C GLU A 306 32.42 4.08 -5.08
N ALA A 307 33.67 4.03 -4.60
CA ALA A 307 34.06 3.17 -3.49
C ALA A 307 33.32 3.52 -2.20
N PHE A 308 33.15 4.82 -1.88
CA PHE A 308 32.37 5.27 -0.73
C PHE A 308 30.90 4.85 -0.85
N THR A 309 30.29 5.11 -2.02
CA THR A 309 28.89 4.75 -2.26
C THR A 309 28.69 3.23 -2.28
N GLY A 310 29.63 2.50 -2.85
CA GLY A 310 29.62 1.03 -2.89
C GLY A 310 29.62 0.40 -1.50
N SER A 311 30.57 0.81 -0.64
CA SER A 311 30.65 0.29 0.74
C SER A 311 29.37 0.57 1.54
N PHE A 312 28.83 1.78 1.42
CA PHE A 312 27.57 2.15 2.07
C PHE A 312 26.38 1.32 1.53
N THR A 313 26.31 1.13 0.21
CA THR A 313 25.23 0.40 -0.45
C THR A 313 25.24 -1.08 -0.08
N ILE A 314 26.44 -1.71 -0.02
CA ILE A 314 26.57 -3.10 0.41
C ILE A 314 26.14 -3.28 1.86
N ALA A 315 26.57 -2.39 2.76
CA ALA A 315 26.16 -2.43 4.16
C ALA A 315 24.63 -2.30 4.31
N LEU A 316 24.01 -1.35 3.59
CA LEU A 316 22.56 -1.16 3.62
C LEU A 316 21.81 -2.37 3.03
N PHE A 317 22.33 -2.97 1.94
CA PHE A 317 21.74 -4.17 1.35
C PHE A 317 21.67 -5.31 2.38
N VAL A 318 22.76 -5.56 3.11
CA VAL A 318 22.81 -6.60 4.14
C VAL A 318 21.76 -6.33 5.22
N VAL A 319 21.66 -5.10 5.74
CA VAL A 319 20.67 -4.74 6.76
C VAL A 319 19.24 -4.95 6.26
N VAL A 320 18.91 -4.47 5.06
CA VAL A 320 17.56 -4.60 4.48
C VAL A 320 17.22 -6.05 4.17
N PHE A 321 18.21 -6.80 3.65
CA PHE A 321 18.04 -8.22 3.32
C PHE A 321 17.79 -9.06 4.58
N VAL A 322 18.61 -8.90 5.61
CA VAL A 322 18.46 -9.60 6.91
C VAL A 322 17.11 -9.25 7.53
N LYS A 323 16.75 -7.96 7.58
CA LYS A 323 15.42 -7.53 8.08
C LYS A 323 14.27 -8.26 7.38
N LYS A 324 14.38 -8.49 6.06
CA LYS A 324 13.32 -9.16 5.28
C LYS A 324 13.32 -10.67 5.46
N MET A 325 14.48 -11.27 5.75
CA MET A 325 14.61 -12.73 5.97
C MET A 325 14.19 -13.16 7.39
N THR A 326 14.28 -12.26 8.38
CA THR A 326 14.02 -12.56 9.80
C THR A 326 12.61 -12.19 10.26
N ARG A 327 11.77 -11.72 9.35
CA ARG A 327 10.36 -11.41 9.59
C ARG A 327 9.41 -12.54 9.24
#